data_adbceafede637e8f15570cfce867da98
#
_entry.id   adbceafede637e8f15570cfce867da98
#
_cell.length_a   1.000
_cell.length_b   1.000
_cell.length_c   1.000
_cell.angle_alpha   90.00
_cell.angle_beta   90.00
_cell.angle_gamma   90.00
#
_symmetry.space_group_name_H-M   'P 1'
#
loop_
_entity.id
_entity.type
_entity.pdbx_description
1 polymer ?
#
loop_
_entity_poly.entity_id
_entity_poly.type
_entity_poly.pdbx_seq_one_letter_code
_entity_poly.pdbx_strand_id
1 'polypeptide(L)'
;MHGRDFLFTVGALAACAVPVHSREGIAFLEGDLTQLTQPGNGDNRATYMPDGKSLLFVSSRSGRSQIFRMRPNGGDAQLVHESKANDYGRVAPSPDGMRLCFSSDRDGENAVYVLDLDSGAVARVSDPAYWSFGPTWSSRDLIAYFSKKGGNQINTWTVRPDGADAKQITHRPGESRQPWWSPDGSTLALSVDNGNGAFQIWLSAEDGANARAITKEGNWQQPFWSPDGRRIAVSAKLDKSVFRILIMDAEGGDIREIAQPDNADNVHPAWSPDRRSIVFTSSKEKSGALWRFSFAA
;
A
#
# COMPACT_ATOMS: atom_id res chain seq x y z
N MET A 1 27.29 -18.76 45.65
CA MET A 1 27.29 -18.72 44.18
C MET A 1 25.94 -18.09 43.78
N HIS A 2 25.98 -16.85 43.37
CA HIS A 2 24.76 -16.06 43.15
C HIS A 2 24.45 -16.05 41.65
N GLY A 3 23.33 -16.64 41.27
CA GLY A 3 22.73 -16.49 39.94
C GLY A 3 22.14 -15.10 39.80
N ARG A 4 22.54 -14.36 38.79
CA ARG A 4 21.92 -13.09 38.38
C ARG A 4 20.92 -13.38 37.28
N ASP A 5 19.66 -13.28 37.64
CA ASP A 5 18.55 -13.23 36.66
C ASP A 5 18.61 -11.90 35.91
N PHE A 6 18.82 -11.95 34.61
CA PHE A 6 18.64 -10.81 33.70
C PHE A 6 17.17 -10.72 33.30
N LEU A 7 16.45 -9.86 33.98
CA LEU A 7 15.12 -9.39 33.53
C LEU A 7 15.33 -8.46 32.32
N PHE A 8 14.96 -8.92 31.13
CA PHE A 8 14.77 -8.05 29.97
C PHE A 8 13.46 -7.27 30.16
N THR A 9 13.56 -6.03 30.58
CA THR A 9 12.48 -5.08 30.52
C THR A 9 12.20 -4.74 29.04
N VAL A 10 11.07 -5.19 28.53
CA VAL A 10 10.51 -4.70 27.26
C VAL A 10 10.15 -3.24 27.49
N GLY A 11 10.99 -2.34 26.97
CA GLY A 11 10.75 -0.91 27.01
C GLY A 11 9.47 -0.59 26.25
N ALA A 12 8.50 0.00 26.96
CA ALA A 12 7.34 0.63 26.32
C ALA A 12 7.84 1.70 25.36
N LEU A 13 7.50 1.54 24.06
CA LEU A 13 7.72 2.55 23.04
C LEU A 13 6.90 3.78 23.43
N ALA A 14 7.59 4.87 23.77
CA ALA A 14 6.98 6.12 24.17
C ALA A 14 6.16 6.70 23.00
N ALA A 15 4.89 7.00 23.27
CA ALA A 15 4.08 7.85 22.41
C ALA A 15 4.69 9.26 22.43
N CYS A 16 5.31 9.69 21.33
CA CYS A 16 5.77 11.07 21.17
C CYS A 16 4.60 11.92 20.71
N ALA A 17 4.14 12.84 21.56
CA ALA A 17 3.30 13.95 21.12
C ALA A 17 4.14 14.86 20.20
N VAL A 18 3.80 14.90 18.90
CA VAL A 18 4.46 15.74 17.91
C VAL A 18 3.75 17.10 17.89
N PRO A 19 4.47 18.24 17.99
CA PRO A 19 3.85 19.54 17.86
C PRO A 19 3.25 19.74 16.46
N VAL A 20 1.98 20.15 16.44
CA VAL A 20 1.19 20.38 15.22
C VAL A 20 1.62 21.71 14.61
N HIS A 21 2.33 21.66 13.47
CA HIS A 21 2.55 22.83 12.62
C HIS A 21 1.67 22.68 11.38
N SER A 22 0.67 23.55 11.24
CA SER A 22 -0.21 23.57 10.07
C SER A 22 0.57 24.05 8.83
N ARG A 23 0.48 23.30 7.72
CA ARG A 23 0.72 23.86 6.39
C ARG A 23 -0.49 24.73 6.04
N GLU A 24 -0.26 25.89 5.40
CA GLU A 24 -1.33 26.84 5.10
C GLU A 24 -2.56 26.10 4.48
N GLY A 25 -3.66 26.07 5.23
CA GLY A 25 -4.96 25.58 4.78
C GLY A 25 -5.30 24.10 4.96
N ILE A 26 -4.37 23.22 5.38
CA ILE A 26 -4.66 21.80 5.63
C ILE A 26 -4.74 21.54 7.14
N ALA A 27 -5.90 21.08 7.61
CA ALA A 27 -6.09 20.73 9.01
C ALA A 27 -5.49 19.35 9.33
N PHE A 28 -4.97 19.22 10.56
CA PHE A 28 -4.47 17.95 11.08
C PHE A 28 -5.58 17.13 11.73
N LEU A 29 -5.46 15.81 11.62
CA LEU A 29 -6.28 14.88 12.38
C LEU A 29 -5.56 14.52 13.68
N GLU A 30 -6.31 14.55 14.78
CA GLU A 30 -5.80 14.16 16.09
C GLU A 30 -5.66 12.63 16.19
N GLY A 31 -4.60 12.19 16.84
CA GLY A 31 -4.33 10.78 17.04
C GLY A 31 -2.90 10.47 17.45
N ASP A 32 -2.63 9.21 17.71
CA ASP A 32 -1.35 8.70 18.19
C ASP A 32 -0.50 8.13 17.06
N LEU A 33 0.78 8.47 17.08
CA LEU A 33 1.77 7.95 16.14
C LEU A 33 2.65 6.89 16.82
N THR A 34 2.73 5.69 16.24
CA THR A 34 3.52 4.58 16.75
C THR A 34 4.41 3.99 15.66
N GLN A 35 5.69 3.79 15.94
CA GLN A 35 6.60 3.04 15.07
C GLN A 35 6.38 1.53 15.32
N LEU A 36 6.12 0.76 14.26
CA LEU A 36 5.82 -0.67 14.33
C LEU A 36 7.05 -1.55 14.11
N THR A 37 7.99 -1.11 13.27
CA THR A 37 9.20 -1.88 12.97
C THR A 37 10.45 -1.04 13.15
N GLN A 38 11.56 -1.71 13.52
CA GLN A 38 12.86 -1.07 13.60
C GLN A 38 13.42 -0.80 12.20
N PRO A 39 14.17 0.29 11.99
CA PRO A 39 14.84 0.55 10.74
C PRO A 39 15.94 -0.49 10.46
N GLY A 40 16.35 -0.60 9.19
CA GLY A 40 17.44 -1.49 8.78
C GLY A 40 16.99 -2.72 7.99
N ASN A 41 15.73 -3.11 8.10
CA ASN A 41 15.17 -4.28 7.43
C ASN A 41 14.52 -3.98 6.05
N GLY A 42 14.43 -2.72 5.66
CA GLY A 42 13.74 -2.32 4.44
C GLY A 42 12.23 -2.62 4.46
N ASP A 43 11.62 -2.55 5.65
CA ASP A 43 10.19 -2.84 5.84
C ASP A 43 9.32 -1.79 5.14
N ASN A 44 8.42 -2.24 4.28
CA ASN A 44 7.60 -1.32 3.48
C ASN A 44 6.27 -1.93 3.02
N ARG A 45 5.35 -1.06 2.54
CA ARG A 45 4.10 -1.42 1.86
C ARG A 45 3.19 -2.33 2.67
N ALA A 46 3.01 -2.03 3.95
CA ALA A 46 2.13 -2.81 4.80
C ALA A 46 0.66 -2.71 4.35
N THR A 47 -0.06 -3.83 4.49
CA THR A 47 -1.50 -3.96 4.25
C THR A 47 -2.10 -4.86 5.33
N TYR A 48 -3.29 -4.54 5.83
CA TYR A 48 -3.98 -5.42 6.76
C TYR A 48 -4.56 -6.65 6.07
N MET A 49 -4.57 -7.77 6.78
CA MET A 49 -5.47 -8.88 6.44
C MET A 49 -6.92 -8.45 6.67
N PRO A 50 -7.91 -9.02 5.92
CA PRO A 50 -9.32 -8.61 6.02
C PRO A 50 -9.91 -8.71 7.43
N ASP A 51 -9.44 -9.67 8.23
CA ASP A 51 -9.86 -9.87 9.62
C ASP A 51 -9.26 -8.85 10.62
N GLY A 52 -8.35 -7.99 10.16
CA GLY A 52 -7.66 -6.98 10.96
C GLY A 52 -6.66 -7.54 11.98
N LYS A 53 -6.46 -8.86 12.06
CA LYS A 53 -5.63 -9.50 13.09
C LYS A 53 -4.14 -9.50 12.76
N SER A 54 -3.77 -9.16 11.53
CA SER A 54 -2.37 -9.09 11.13
C SER A 54 -2.12 -8.12 9.99
N LEU A 55 -0.85 -7.71 9.86
CA LEU A 55 -0.30 -6.93 8.77
C LEU A 55 0.56 -7.84 7.89
N LEU A 56 0.40 -7.71 6.57
CA LEU A 56 1.33 -8.18 5.57
C LEU A 56 2.25 -7.04 5.18
N PHE A 57 3.52 -7.29 4.93
CA PHE A 57 4.46 -6.29 4.47
C PHE A 57 5.63 -6.92 3.72
N VAL A 58 6.33 -6.13 2.95
CA VAL A 58 7.57 -6.56 2.28
C VAL A 58 8.76 -6.15 3.15
N SER A 59 9.71 -7.06 3.29
CA SER A 59 10.93 -6.86 4.08
C SER A 59 12.13 -7.53 3.41
N SER A 60 13.30 -6.93 3.54
CA SER A 60 14.58 -7.51 3.09
C SER A 60 15.38 -8.17 4.20
N ARG A 61 14.80 -8.37 5.40
CA ARG A 61 15.47 -8.96 6.58
C ARG A 61 16.07 -10.35 6.36
N SER A 62 15.54 -11.09 5.39
CA SER A 62 16.05 -12.42 4.99
C SER A 62 17.12 -12.36 3.90
N GLY A 63 17.65 -11.17 3.58
CA GLY A 63 18.66 -10.96 2.53
C GLY A 63 18.08 -10.69 1.13
N ARG A 64 16.76 -10.78 0.97
CA ARG A 64 16.01 -10.42 -0.26
C ARG A 64 14.62 -9.92 0.10
N SER A 65 13.95 -9.24 -0.84
CA SER A 65 12.58 -8.79 -0.64
C SER A 65 11.63 -9.98 -0.58
N GLN A 66 10.96 -10.16 0.56
CA GLN A 66 9.97 -11.23 0.78
C GLN A 66 8.77 -10.72 1.57
N ILE A 67 7.69 -11.50 1.54
CA ILE A 67 6.44 -11.18 2.22
C ILE A 67 6.49 -11.70 3.65
N PHE A 68 6.29 -10.79 4.60
CA PHE A 68 6.19 -11.10 6.02
C PHE A 68 4.80 -10.77 6.56
N ARG A 69 4.44 -11.44 7.64
CA ARG A 69 3.22 -11.20 8.41
C ARG A 69 3.59 -10.89 9.84
N MET A 70 2.93 -9.91 10.46
CA MET A 70 3.12 -9.56 11.87
C MET A 70 1.79 -9.16 12.53
N ARG A 71 1.77 -9.02 13.85
CA ARG A 71 0.63 -8.44 14.58
C ARG A 71 0.44 -6.96 14.24
N PRO A 72 -0.80 -6.40 14.32
CA PRO A 72 -1.07 -4.99 14.00
C PRO A 72 -0.36 -3.98 14.91
N ASN A 73 0.07 -4.40 16.09
CA ASN A 73 0.84 -3.58 17.05
C ASN A 73 2.36 -3.70 16.90
N GLY A 74 2.83 -4.38 15.84
CA GLY A 74 4.23 -4.73 15.65
C GLY A 74 4.62 -6.03 16.40
N GLY A 75 5.76 -6.57 16.10
CA GLY A 75 6.27 -7.81 16.68
C GLY A 75 5.79 -9.08 15.98
N ASP A 76 6.46 -10.19 16.30
CA ASP A 76 6.21 -11.53 15.76
C ASP A 76 6.19 -11.59 14.22
N ALA A 77 7.11 -10.89 13.59
CA ALA A 77 7.24 -10.91 12.14
C ALA A 77 7.70 -12.29 11.65
N GLN A 78 6.85 -12.95 10.88
CA GLN A 78 7.09 -14.28 10.32
C GLN A 78 7.05 -14.23 8.79
N LEU A 79 7.92 -15.02 8.15
CA LEU A 79 7.89 -15.21 6.71
C LEU A 79 6.58 -15.91 6.30
N VAL A 80 5.88 -15.36 5.30
CA VAL A 80 4.61 -15.94 4.83
C VAL A 80 4.86 -17.13 3.89
N HIS A 81 5.83 -16.96 2.99
CA HIS A 81 6.16 -17.96 1.99
C HIS A 81 7.64 -17.84 1.63
N GLU A 82 8.35 -18.96 1.66
CA GLU A 82 9.76 -18.98 1.26
C GLU A 82 9.89 -18.94 -0.26
N SER A 83 10.66 -17.98 -0.75
CA SER A 83 10.91 -17.79 -2.18
C SER A 83 12.41 -17.61 -2.44
N LYS A 84 12.90 -18.18 -3.55
CA LYS A 84 14.25 -17.90 -4.06
C LYS A 84 14.32 -16.60 -4.85
N ALA A 85 13.18 -16.02 -5.21
CA ALA A 85 13.02 -14.76 -5.91
C ALA A 85 12.78 -13.60 -4.94
N ASN A 86 12.75 -12.39 -5.47
CA ASN A 86 12.23 -11.25 -4.73
C ASN A 86 10.73 -11.14 -4.94
N ASP A 87 10.01 -10.97 -3.86
CA ASP A 87 8.59 -10.67 -3.85
C ASP A 87 8.39 -9.20 -3.44
N TYR A 88 7.71 -8.42 -4.29
CA TYR A 88 7.68 -6.98 -4.20
C TYR A 88 6.27 -6.41 -4.17
N GLY A 89 6.25 -5.10 -4.23
CA GLY A 89 5.05 -4.32 -4.39
C GLY A 89 4.18 -4.35 -3.13
N ARG A 90 2.97 -3.86 -3.26
CA ARG A 90 1.97 -4.03 -2.22
C ARG A 90 1.40 -5.44 -2.34
N VAL A 91 1.33 -6.12 -1.22
CA VAL A 91 0.68 -7.43 -1.14
C VAL A 91 -0.77 -7.19 -0.79
N ALA A 92 -1.70 -7.71 -1.61
CA ALA A 92 -3.12 -7.57 -1.34
C ALA A 92 -3.77 -8.94 -1.09
N PRO A 93 -4.43 -9.12 0.06
CA PRO A 93 -5.19 -10.33 0.33
C PRO A 93 -6.47 -10.39 -0.51
N SER A 94 -6.92 -11.61 -0.81
CA SER A 94 -8.28 -11.86 -1.30
C SER A 94 -9.32 -11.49 -0.23
N PRO A 95 -10.58 -11.21 -0.60
CA PRO A 95 -11.62 -10.82 0.36
C PRO A 95 -11.85 -11.85 1.48
N ASP A 96 -11.69 -13.14 1.17
CA ASP A 96 -11.79 -14.24 2.14
C ASP A 96 -10.52 -14.43 3.00
N GLY A 97 -9.42 -13.73 2.65
CA GLY A 97 -8.14 -13.84 3.33
C GLY A 97 -7.39 -15.15 3.10
N MET A 98 -7.83 -16.00 2.16
CA MET A 98 -7.20 -17.31 1.89
C MET A 98 -6.07 -17.23 0.85
N ARG A 99 -6.04 -16.17 0.05
CA ARG A 99 -5.04 -15.97 -1.02
C ARG A 99 -4.44 -14.57 -0.95
N LEU A 100 -3.25 -14.42 -1.54
CA LEU A 100 -2.56 -13.14 -1.67
C LEU A 100 -2.19 -12.90 -3.12
N CYS A 101 -2.37 -11.67 -3.62
CA CYS A 101 -1.73 -11.27 -4.88
C CYS A 101 -0.53 -10.36 -4.60
N PHE A 102 0.54 -10.52 -5.36
CA PHE A 102 1.81 -9.83 -5.19
C PHE A 102 2.62 -9.79 -6.50
N SER A 103 3.69 -9.01 -6.51
CA SER A 103 4.64 -8.97 -7.65
C SER A 103 5.88 -9.76 -7.31
N SER A 104 6.44 -10.49 -8.29
CA SER A 104 7.66 -11.26 -8.12
C SER A 104 8.49 -11.31 -9.40
N ASP A 105 9.81 -11.42 -9.26
CA ASP A 105 10.76 -11.62 -10.38
C ASP A 105 11.13 -13.10 -10.59
N ARG A 106 10.34 -14.04 -10.05
CA ARG A 106 10.65 -15.50 -10.05
C ARG A 106 10.84 -16.13 -11.43
N ASP A 107 10.22 -15.57 -12.46
CA ASP A 107 10.33 -16.02 -13.85
C ASP A 107 11.18 -15.05 -14.71
N GLY A 108 12.03 -14.22 -14.05
CA GLY A 108 12.93 -13.26 -14.69
C GLY A 108 12.43 -11.81 -14.52
N GLU A 109 11.43 -11.38 -15.29
CA GLU A 109 10.84 -10.04 -15.12
C GLU A 109 9.72 -10.03 -14.10
N ASN A 110 9.47 -8.84 -13.51
CA ASN A 110 8.37 -8.67 -12.59
C ASN A 110 7.03 -9.03 -13.22
N ALA A 111 6.30 -9.89 -12.56
CA ALA A 111 4.96 -10.31 -12.92
C ALA A 111 4.05 -10.39 -11.69
N VAL A 112 2.76 -10.52 -11.91
CA VAL A 112 1.75 -10.67 -10.86
C VAL A 112 1.44 -12.14 -10.63
N TYR A 113 1.44 -12.52 -9.35
CA TYR A 113 1.18 -13.88 -8.88
C TYR A 113 0.10 -13.91 -7.82
N VAL A 114 -0.52 -15.05 -7.69
CA VAL A 114 -1.42 -15.41 -6.58
C VAL A 114 -0.79 -16.54 -5.79
N LEU A 115 -0.71 -16.37 -4.46
CA LEU A 115 -0.32 -17.39 -3.49
C LEU A 115 -1.58 -17.87 -2.77
N ASP A 116 -1.81 -19.17 -2.74
CA ASP A 116 -2.77 -19.82 -1.87
C ASP A 116 -2.11 -20.10 -0.51
N LEU A 117 -2.69 -19.60 0.57
CA LEU A 117 -2.07 -19.63 1.91
C LEU A 117 -2.18 -21.00 2.58
N ASP A 118 -3.11 -21.84 2.17
CA ASP A 118 -3.29 -23.18 2.74
C ASP A 118 -2.34 -24.19 2.09
N SER A 119 -2.31 -24.22 0.77
CA SER A 119 -1.47 -25.15 0.00
C SER A 119 -0.03 -24.65 -0.23
N GLY A 120 0.22 -23.36 -0.11
CA GLY A 120 1.46 -22.73 -0.51
C GLY A 120 1.69 -22.64 -2.03
N ALA A 121 0.68 -23.00 -2.84
CA ALA A 121 0.78 -22.95 -4.28
C ALA A 121 0.83 -21.52 -4.80
N VAL A 122 1.74 -21.26 -5.77
CA VAL A 122 1.89 -19.96 -6.40
C VAL A 122 1.62 -20.08 -7.89
N ALA A 123 0.70 -19.25 -8.40
CA ALA A 123 0.35 -19.20 -9.81
C ALA A 123 0.54 -17.80 -10.37
N ARG A 124 1.10 -17.68 -11.57
CA ARG A 124 1.18 -16.43 -12.32
C ARG A 124 -0.16 -16.10 -12.92
N VAL A 125 -0.61 -14.84 -12.81
CA VAL A 125 -1.89 -14.36 -13.36
C VAL A 125 -1.72 -13.26 -14.41
N SER A 126 -0.58 -12.57 -14.44
CA SER A 126 -0.28 -11.61 -15.50
C SER A 126 0.33 -12.28 -16.73
N ASP A 127 0.21 -11.62 -17.89
CA ASP A 127 0.76 -12.09 -19.16
C ASP A 127 2.29 -12.25 -19.06
N PRO A 128 2.84 -13.44 -19.41
CA PRO A 128 4.27 -13.73 -19.32
C PRO A 128 5.16 -12.90 -20.24
N ALA A 129 4.62 -12.30 -21.29
CA ALA A 129 5.38 -11.51 -22.25
C ALA A 129 5.66 -10.08 -21.76
N TYR A 130 5.08 -9.65 -20.64
CA TYR A 130 5.14 -8.24 -20.24
C TYR A 130 5.41 -8.05 -18.76
N TRP A 131 6.25 -7.07 -18.46
CA TRP A 131 6.44 -6.56 -17.12
C TRP A 131 5.11 -6.10 -16.51
N SER A 132 4.82 -6.56 -15.31
CA SER A 132 3.59 -6.28 -14.57
C SER A 132 3.87 -6.13 -13.08
N PHE A 133 3.16 -5.19 -12.39
CA PHE A 133 3.48 -4.85 -11.01
C PHE A 133 2.27 -4.33 -10.22
N GLY A 134 2.38 -4.36 -8.87
CA GLY A 134 1.51 -3.68 -7.93
C GLY A 134 0.05 -4.11 -7.98
N PRO A 135 -0.25 -5.40 -7.79
CA PRO A 135 -1.62 -5.88 -7.80
C PRO A 135 -2.42 -5.43 -6.59
N THR A 136 -3.73 -5.36 -6.77
CA THR A 136 -4.74 -5.21 -5.72
C THR A 136 -5.93 -6.10 -6.00
N TRP A 137 -6.57 -6.64 -4.97
CA TRP A 137 -7.69 -7.58 -5.08
C TRP A 137 -9.02 -6.90 -4.74
N SER A 138 -10.01 -7.04 -5.62
CA SER A 138 -11.36 -6.50 -5.48
C SER A 138 -12.25 -7.43 -4.64
N SER A 139 -13.26 -6.88 -3.97
CA SER A 139 -14.35 -7.66 -3.36
C SER A 139 -15.20 -8.44 -4.37
N ARG A 140 -15.06 -8.15 -5.67
CA ARG A 140 -15.71 -8.87 -6.79
C ARG A 140 -14.83 -9.91 -7.46
N ASP A 141 -13.76 -10.33 -6.78
CA ASP A 141 -12.80 -11.35 -7.26
C ASP A 141 -12.10 -10.97 -8.58
N LEU A 142 -11.73 -9.69 -8.73
CA LEU A 142 -10.87 -9.18 -9.80
C LEU A 142 -9.56 -8.66 -9.21
N ILE A 143 -8.46 -8.88 -9.92
CA ILE A 143 -7.14 -8.33 -9.59
C ILE A 143 -6.85 -7.19 -10.56
N ALA A 144 -6.63 -5.97 -10.05
CA ALA A 144 -6.11 -4.87 -10.84
C ALA A 144 -4.59 -4.75 -10.62
N TYR A 145 -3.86 -4.43 -11.68
CA TYR A 145 -2.41 -4.26 -11.66
C TYR A 145 -2.00 -3.29 -12.76
N PHE A 146 -0.74 -2.86 -12.79
CA PHE A 146 -0.23 -2.04 -13.89
C PHE A 146 0.86 -2.77 -14.65
N SER A 147 0.89 -2.55 -15.98
CA SER A 147 1.68 -3.33 -16.90
C SER A 147 2.10 -2.51 -18.13
N LYS A 148 3.21 -2.92 -18.76
CA LYS A 148 3.63 -2.46 -20.09
C LYS A 148 2.98 -3.25 -21.24
N LYS A 149 2.02 -4.12 -20.94
CA LYS A 149 1.27 -4.86 -21.98
C LYS A 149 0.59 -3.90 -22.94
N GLY A 150 0.74 -4.15 -24.22
CA GLY A 150 0.17 -3.29 -25.29
C GLY A 150 1.04 -2.10 -25.70
N GLY A 151 2.29 -2.00 -25.21
CA GLY A 151 3.24 -0.95 -25.66
C GLY A 151 4.25 -0.56 -24.59
N ASN A 152 4.92 0.58 -24.78
CA ASN A 152 5.92 1.08 -23.85
C ASN A 152 5.32 1.86 -22.67
N GLN A 153 4.04 2.20 -22.75
CA GLN A 153 3.33 2.95 -21.72
C GLN A 153 2.80 2.03 -20.63
N ILE A 154 2.90 2.45 -19.38
CA ILE A 154 2.34 1.72 -18.24
C ILE A 154 0.86 2.03 -18.14
N ASN A 155 0.04 0.99 -18.25
CA ASN A 155 -1.41 1.05 -18.15
C ASN A 155 -1.93 0.16 -17.02
N THR A 156 -3.11 0.50 -16.49
CA THR A 156 -3.83 -0.36 -15.54
C THR A 156 -4.62 -1.41 -16.28
N TRP A 157 -4.54 -2.63 -15.78
CA TRP A 157 -5.20 -3.84 -16.28
C TRP A 157 -5.98 -4.49 -15.15
N THR A 158 -7.02 -5.23 -15.52
CA THR A 158 -7.70 -6.17 -14.63
C THR A 158 -7.59 -7.59 -15.16
N VAL A 159 -7.65 -8.58 -14.28
CA VAL A 159 -7.58 -9.99 -14.60
C VAL A 159 -8.32 -10.80 -13.52
N ARG A 160 -8.86 -11.95 -13.86
CA ARG A 160 -9.37 -12.89 -12.87
C ARG A 160 -8.22 -13.57 -12.10
N PRO A 161 -8.45 -14.06 -10.87
CA PRO A 161 -7.40 -14.71 -10.08
C PRO A 161 -6.81 -16.00 -10.71
N ASP A 162 -7.49 -16.58 -11.70
CA ASP A 162 -7.02 -17.70 -12.51
C ASP A 162 -6.21 -17.28 -13.74
N GLY A 163 -6.02 -15.96 -13.96
CA GLY A 163 -5.33 -15.40 -15.13
C GLY A 163 -6.22 -15.18 -16.35
N ALA A 164 -7.50 -15.52 -16.30
CA ALA A 164 -8.44 -15.32 -17.40
C ALA A 164 -8.95 -13.87 -17.48
N ASP A 165 -9.55 -13.52 -18.61
CA ASP A 165 -10.28 -12.26 -18.86
C ASP A 165 -9.45 -10.99 -18.62
N ALA A 166 -8.16 -11.00 -18.96
CA ALA A 166 -7.31 -9.82 -18.81
C ALA A 166 -7.80 -8.68 -19.71
N LYS A 167 -8.10 -7.51 -19.10
CA LYS A 167 -8.60 -6.31 -19.79
C LYS A 167 -7.78 -5.08 -19.43
N GLN A 168 -7.48 -4.24 -20.42
CA GLN A 168 -6.91 -2.92 -20.19
C GLN A 168 -8.01 -1.95 -19.76
N ILE A 169 -7.76 -1.21 -18.67
CA ILE A 169 -8.70 -0.26 -18.09
C ILE A 169 -8.37 1.18 -18.48
N THR A 170 -7.08 1.52 -18.59
CA THR A 170 -6.66 2.87 -18.96
C THR A 170 -6.14 2.91 -20.38
N HIS A 171 -6.62 3.91 -21.17
CA HIS A 171 -6.29 4.09 -22.60
C HIS A 171 -5.81 5.52 -22.89
N ARG A 172 -5.46 6.30 -21.85
CA ARG A 172 -5.08 7.70 -21.98
C ARG A 172 -3.57 7.86 -22.16
N PRO A 173 -3.09 8.98 -22.75
CA PRO A 173 -1.71 9.38 -22.65
C PRO A 173 -1.30 9.56 -21.18
N GLY A 174 -0.05 9.23 -20.86
CA GLY A 174 0.47 9.23 -19.50
C GLY A 174 0.36 7.86 -18.84
N GLU A 175 1.24 7.62 -17.85
CA GLU A 175 1.26 6.36 -17.12
C GLU A 175 0.14 6.27 -16.11
N SER A 176 -0.45 5.09 -15.96
CA SER A 176 -1.42 4.77 -14.91
C SER A 176 -0.87 3.66 -14.03
N ARG A 177 -0.74 3.95 -12.73
CA ARG A 177 -0.08 3.08 -11.76
C ARG A 177 -0.89 2.96 -10.46
N GLN A 178 -0.51 1.99 -9.63
CA GLN A 178 -0.92 1.85 -8.23
C GLN A 178 -2.45 1.84 -8.06
N PRO A 179 -3.16 0.97 -8.80
CA PRO A 179 -4.60 0.84 -8.65
C PRO A 179 -4.98 0.42 -7.23
N TRP A 180 -6.12 0.90 -6.73
CA TRP A 180 -6.73 0.40 -5.51
C TRP A 180 -8.25 0.41 -5.62
N TRP A 181 -8.87 -0.73 -5.34
CA TRP A 181 -10.32 -0.89 -5.42
C TRP A 181 -11.05 -0.20 -4.27
N SER A 182 -12.21 0.39 -4.57
CA SER A 182 -13.20 0.74 -3.56
C SER A 182 -13.69 -0.53 -2.83
N PRO A 183 -14.20 -0.41 -1.59
CA PRO A 183 -14.62 -1.59 -0.81
C PRO A 183 -15.70 -2.43 -1.47
N ASP A 184 -16.57 -1.81 -2.27
CA ASP A 184 -17.62 -2.50 -3.05
C ASP A 184 -17.11 -3.11 -4.36
N GLY A 185 -15.84 -2.87 -4.71
CA GLY A 185 -15.19 -3.36 -5.92
C GLY A 185 -15.66 -2.71 -7.22
N SER A 186 -16.43 -1.62 -7.17
CA SER A 186 -16.98 -0.97 -8.36
C SER A 186 -16.08 0.09 -8.98
N THR A 187 -15.20 0.69 -8.18
CA THR A 187 -14.38 1.85 -8.55
C THR A 187 -12.91 1.61 -8.25
N LEU A 188 -12.06 1.98 -9.18
CA LEU A 188 -10.61 2.04 -9.01
C LEU A 188 -10.17 3.47 -8.72
N ALA A 189 -9.36 3.66 -7.68
CA ALA A 189 -8.53 4.83 -7.53
C ALA A 189 -7.15 4.55 -8.13
N LEU A 190 -6.63 5.46 -8.93
CA LEU A 190 -5.43 5.30 -9.75
C LEU A 190 -4.49 6.49 -9.57
N SER A 191 -3.19 6.27 -9.63
CA SER A 191 -2.20 7.34 -9.82
C SER A 191 -1.93 7.48 -11.33
N VAL A 192 -2.32 8.61 -11.92
CA VAL A 192 -2.16 8.86 -13.36
C VAL A 192 -1.24 10.05 -13.59
N ASP A 193 -0.20 9.84 -14.40
CA ASP A 193 0.71 10.92 -14.81
C ASP A 193 -0.05 11.94 -15.69
N ASN A 194 0.08 13.21 -15.37
CA ASN A 194 -0.52 14.32 -16.11
C ASN A 194 0.36 14.82 -17.27
N GLY A 195 1.42 14.09 -17.62
CA GLY A 195 2.31 14.38 -18.75
C GLY A 195 3.54 15.21 -18.39
N ASN A 196 3.75 15.56 -17.12
CA ASN A 196 4.92 16.29 -16.62
C ASN A 196 5.69 15.54 -15.51
N GLY A 197 5.39 14.24 -15.33
CA GLY A 197 5.99 13.39 -14.29
C GLY A 197 5.36 13.57 -12.89
N ALA A 198 4.33 14.43 -12.76
CA ALA A 198 3.53 14.51 -11.55
C ALA A 198 2.24 13.70 -11.71
N PHE A 199 1.93 12.89 -10.71
CA PHE A 199 0.75 12.06 -10.70
C PHE A 199 -0.43 12.76 -10.03
N GLN A 200 -1.63 12.44 -10.52
CA GLN A 200 -2.90 12.84 -9.92
C GLN A 200 -3.72 11.60 -9.59
N ILE A 201 -4.59 11.70 -8.59
CA ILE A 201 -5.53 10.64 -8.28
C ILE A 201 -6.73 10.75 -9.22
N TRP A 202 -7.01 9.65 -9.88
CA TRP A 202 -8.15 9.45 -10.76
C TRP A 202 -9.06 8.38 -10.20
N LEU A 203 -10.35 8.54 -10.42
CA LEU A 203 -11.33 7.47 -10.22
C LEU A 203 -11.80 6.97 -11.58
N SER A 204 -12.04 5.65 -11.66
CA SER A 204 -12.54 4.99 -12.87
C SER A 204 -13.42 3.82 -12.47
N ALA A 205 -14.47 3.54 -13.24
CA ALA A 205 -15.20 2.28 -13.10
C ALA A 205 -14.31 1.06 -13.42
N GLU A 206 -14.76 -0.13 -13.06
CA GLU A 206 -14.02 -1.39 -13.26
C GLU A 206 -13.73 -1.71 -14.74
N ASP A 207 -14.49 -1.13 -15.65
CA ASP A 207 -14.34 -1.24 -17.12
C ASP A 207 -13.58 -0.08 -17.77
N GLY A 208 -13.12 0.88 -16.98
CA GLY A 208 -12.45 2.10 -17.46
C GLY A 208 -13.39 3.27 -17.77
N ALA A 209 -14.70 3.10 -17.65
CA ALA A 209 -15.65 4.17 -17.88
C ALA A 209 -15.62 5.25 -16.77
N ASN A 210 -16.13 6.43 -17.08
CA ASN A 210 -16.27 7.57 -16.15
C ASN A 210 -14.97 8.01 -15.48
N ALA A 211 -13.82 7.76 -16.13
CA ALA A 211 -12.52 8.12 -15.59
C ALA A 211 -12.36 9.63 -15.43
N ARG A 212 -12.08 10.10 -14.21
CA ARG A 212 -11.93 11.52 -13.87
C ARG A 212 -10.85 11.75 -12.82
N ALA A 213 -10.15 12.87 -12.92
CA ALA A 213 -9.23 13.32 -11.87
C ALA A 213 -10.03 13.89 -10.68
N ILE A 214 -9.58 13.56 -9.46
CA ILE A 214 -10.10 14.14 -8.23
C ILE A 214 -9.07 15.02 -7.50
N THR A 215 -7.84 15.07 -8.01
CA THR A 215 -6.79 16.02 -7.58
C THR A 215 -6.27 16.80 -8.79
N LYS A 216 -5.64 17.96 -8.58
CA LYS A 216 -5.25 18.86 -9.68
C LYS A 216 -3.80 19.30 -9.62
N GLU A 217 -3.32 19.75 -8.47
CA GLU A 217 -1.98 20.31 -8.26
C GLU A 217 -1.18 19.42 -7.34
N GLY A 218 0.16 19.49 -7.41
CA GLY A 218 1.04 18.64 -6.62
C GLY A 218 1.29 17.28 -7.27
N ASN A 219 1.83 16.35 -6.51
CA ASN A 219 2.11 14.99 -6.92
C ASN A 219 1.45 14.02 -5.94
N TRP A 220 0.39 13.35 -6.39
CA TRP A 220 -0.48 12.50 -5.61
C TRP A 220 -0.36 11.06 -6.05
N GLN A 221 -0.05 10.17 -5.13
CA GLN A 221 0.22 8.76 -5.46
C GLN A 221 -0.36 7.82 -4.41
N GLN A 222 -0.44 6.54 -4.77
CA GLN A 222 -0.69 5.42 -3.86
C GLN A 222 -2.02 5.56 -3.10
N PRO A 223 -3.13 5.74 -3.82
CA PRO A 223 -4.43 5.84 -3.18
C PRO A 223 -4.78 4.54 -2.45
N PHE A 224 -5.49 4.67 -1.33
CA PHE A 224 -6.03 3.56 -0.57
C PHE A 224 -7.39 3.95 0.03
N TRP A 225 -8.46 3.31 -0.42
CA TRP A 225 -9.80 3.57 0.07
C TRP A 225 -9.96 3.18 1.54
N SER A 226 -10.71 3.98 2.29
CA SER A 226 -11.19 3.56 3.61
C SER A 226 -12.22 2.43 3.47
N PRO A 227 -12.36 1.54 4.47
CA PRO A 227 -13.28 0.39 4.40
C PRO A 227 -14.76 0.75 4.22
N ASP A 228 -15.16 1.99 4.52
CA ASP A 228 -16.53 2.48 4.29
C ASP A 228 -16.72 3.19 2.94
N GLY A 229 -15.66 3.30 2.13
CA GLY A 229 -15.68 3.95 0.83
C GLY A 229 -15.85 5.48 0.86
N ARG A 230 -15.78 6.11 2.04
CA ARG A 230 -16.01 7.57 2.17
C ARG A 230 -14.75 8.40 2.02
N ARG A 231 -13.57 7.81 2.25
CA ARG A 231 -12.29 8.51 2.24
C ARG A 231 -11.23 7.74 1.47
N ILE A 232 -10.22 8.48 1.02
CA ILE A 232 -9.04 7.94 0.36
C ILE A 232 -7.81 8.47 1.09
N ALA A 233 -6.96 7.57 1.58
CA ALA A 233 -5.62 7.91 2.04
C ALA A 233 -4.65 7.90 0.86
N VAL A 234 -3.74 8.86 0.80
CA VAL A 234 -2.81 9.05 -0.31
C VAL A 234 -1.43 9.45 0.19
N SER A 235 -0.42 9.22 -0.62
CA SER A 235 0.89 9.87 -0.47
C SER A 235 0.92 11.08 -1.38
N ALA A 236 1.10 12.28 -0.82
CA ALA A 236 1.09 13.51 -1.59
C ALA A 236 2.32 14.37 -1.32
N LYS A 237 2.82 15.00 -2.38
CA LYS A 237 3.87 16.00 -2.33
C LYS A 237 3.33 17.30 -2.92
N LEU A 238 2.87 18.17 -2.04
CA LEU A 238 2.21 19.43 -2.39
C LEU A 238 3.19 20.57 -2.61
N ASP A 239 4.34 20.50 -1.93
CA ASP A 239 5.50 21.33 -2.15
C ASP A 239 6.66 20.47 -2.70
N LYS A 240 7.81 21.03 -2.91
CA LYS A 240 8.98 20.29 -3.44
C LYS A 240 9.76 19.52 -2.34
N SER A 241 9.19 19.32 -1.14
CA SER A 241 9.90 18.74 -0.01
C SER A 241 9.85 17.21 0.01
N VAL A 242 8.90 16.65 0.73
CA VAL A 242 8.75 15.20 0.97
C VAL A 242 7.30 14.76 0.76
N PHE A 243 7.09 13.47 0.52
CA PHE A 243 5.75 12.88 0.51
C PHE A 243 5.17 12.84 1.92
N ARG A 244 3.89 13.19 2.02
CA ARG A 244 3.10 13.17 3.25
C ARG A 244 1.87 12.29 3.07
N ILE A 245 1.42 11.64 4.15
CA ILE A 245 0.13 10.94 4.14
C ILE A 245 -0.98 11.95 4.38
N LEU A 246 -1.85 12.07 3.40
CA LEU A 246 -3.06 12.87 3.47
C LEU A 246 -4.29 11.97 3.33
N ILE A 247 -5.40 12.44 3.86
CA ILE A 247 -6.71 11.82 3.73
C ILE A 247 -7.62 12.85 3.06
N MET A 248 -8.40 12.42 2.09
CA MET A 248 -9.41 13.22 1.41
C MET A 248 -10.74 12.47 1.36
N ASP A 249 -11.84 13.17 1.09
CA ASP A 249 -13.09 12.50 0.75
C ASP A 249 -13.01 11.82 -0.63
N ALA A 250 -14.02 11.03 -0.97
CA ALA A 250 -14.05 10.26 -2.22
C ALA A 250 -14.14 11.15 -3.49
N GLU A 251 -14.43 12.45 -3.34
CA GLU A 251 -14.48 13.42 -4.43
C GLU A 251 -13.21 14.29 -4.55
N GLY A 252 -12.22 14.06 -3.64
CA GLY A 252 -10.96 14.80 -3.62
C GLY A 252 -10.98 16.07 -2.75
N GLY A 253 -12.05 16.29 -1.99
CA GLY A 253 -12.21 17.39 -1.03
C GLY A 253 -11.84 17.00 0.40
N ASP A 254 -12.11 17.90 1.35
CA ASP A 254 -11.87 17.74 2.81
C ASP A 254 -10.50 17.11 3.11
N ILE A 255 -9.44 17.72 2.54
CA ILE A 255 -8.09 17.22 2.68
C ILE A 255 -7.58 17.45 4.11
N ARG A 256 -7.08 16.39 4.74
CA ARG A 256 -6.54 16.38 6.10
C ARG A 256 -5.19 15.70 6.15
N GLU A 257 -4.30 16.17 7.00
CA GLU A 257 -3.01 15.53 7.26
C GLU A 257 -3.05 14.74 8.56
N ILE A 258 -2.42 13.55 8.61
CA ILE A 258 -2.22 12.79 9.85
C ILE A 258 -0.87 13.14 10.47
N ALA A 259 -0.71 12.92 11.79
CA ALA A 259 0.59 12.96 12.44
C ALA A 259 1.52 11.90 11.84
N GLN A 260 2.72 12.27 11.46
CA GLN A 260 3.70 11.42 10.79
C GLN A 260 5.12 11.96 10.95
N PRO A 261 6.18 11.15 10.78
CA PRO A 261 7.56 11.62 10.89
C PRO A 261 7.85 12.79 9.94
N ASP A 262 8.51 13.83 10.48
CA ASP A 262 8.93 14.99 9.70
C ASP A 262 10.22 14.72 8.92
N ASN A 263 10.44 15.52 7.85
CA ASN A 263 11.63 15.48 7.00
C ASN A 263 11.92 14.09 6.41
N ALA A 264 10.85 13.33 6.14
CA ALA A 264 10.91 11.98 5.58
C ALA A 264 9.82 11.80 4.55
N ASP A 265 10.07 11.00 3.53
CA ASP A 265 8.99 10.52 2.67
C ASP A 265 8.14 9.52 3.45
N ASN A 266 6.85 9.86 3.60
CA ASN A 266 5.84 9.00 4.19
C ASN A 266 4.92 8.54 3.06
N VAL A 267 4.90 7.24 2.80
CA VAL A 267 4.32 6.66 1.59
C VAL A 267 3.57 5.36 1.88
N HIS A 268 2.79 4.90 0.90
CA HIS A 268 2.07 3.63 0.95
C HIS A 268 1.09 3.50 2.13
N PRO A 269 0.16 4.45 2.31
CA PRO A 269 -0.84 4.33 3.38
C PRO A 269 -1.74 3.11 3.16
N ALA A 270 -2.20 2.50 4.27
CA ALA A 270 -3.23 1.47 4.26
C ALA A 270 -4.12 1.58 5.51
N TRP A 271 -5.42 1.68 5.30
CA TRP A 271 -6.42 1.71 6.36
C TRP A 271 -6.53 0.38 7.08
N SER A 272 -6.74 0.42 8.39
CA SER A 272 -7.21 -0.76 9.13
C SER A 272 -8.68 -1.08 8.80
N PRO A 273 -9.09 -2.37 8.79
CA PRO A 273 -10.47 -2.75 8.51
C PRO A 273 -11.51 -2.12 9.44
N ASP A 274 -11.15 -1.82 10.69
CA ASP A 274 -12.00 -1.14 11.67
C ASP A 274 -12.01 0.39 11.54
N ARG A 275 -11.25 0.96 10.57
CA ARG A 275 -11.10 2.41 10.31
C ARG A 275 -10.44 3.21 11.43
N ARG A 276 -9.86 2.56 12.43
CA ARG A 276 -9.26 3.23 13.60
C ARG A 276 -7.81 3.61 13.41
N SER A 277 -7.17 3.14 12.34
CA SER A 277 -5.77 3.47 12.09
C SER A 277 -5.39 3.41 10.61
N ILE A 278 -4.25 4.05 10.31
CA ILE A 278 -3.55 3.94 9.02
C ILE A 278 -2.13 3.50 9.31
N VAL A 279 -1.67 2.45 8.61
CA VAL A 279 -0.25 2.09 8.57
C VAL A 279 0.38 2.67 7.31
N PHE A 280 1.64 3.04 7.38
CA PHE A 280 2.39 3.59 6.25
C PHE A 280 3.88 3.31 6.39
N THR A 281 4.63 3.52 5.30
CA THR A 281 6.09 3.43 5.28
C THR A 281 6.69 4.81 5.45
N SER A 282 7.70 4.96 6.32
CA SER A 282 8.48 6.19 6.44
C SER A 282 9.95 5.95 6.13
N SER A 283 10.58 6.87 5.39
CA SER A 283 12.02 6.87 5.09
C SER A 283 12.87 7.58 6.14
N LYS A 284 12.30 7.95 7.30
CA LYS A 284 12.96 8.71 8.36
C LYS A 284 14.34 8.14 8.72
N GLU A 285 14.47 6.82 8.75
CA GLU A 285 15.71 6.12 9.12
C GLU A 285 16.47 5.55 7.89
N LYS A 286 16.30 6.15 6.71
CA LYS A 286 16.93 5.79 5.41
C LYS A 286 16.62 4.40 4.86
N SER A 287 16.27 3.42 5.68
CA SER A 287 16.05 2.01 5.29
C SER A 287 14.57 1.59 5.25
N GLY A 288 13.65 2.53 5.46
CA GLY A 288 12.23 2.25 5.56
C GLY A 288 11.85 1.57 6.90
N ALA A 289 10.81 2.10 7.52
CA ALA A 289 10.17 1.51 8.70
C ALA A 289 8.66 1.68 8.58
N LEU A 290 7.92 0.77 9.20
CA LEU A 290 6.46 0.85 9.26
C LEU A 290 6.03 1.65 10.48
N TRP A 291 5.08 2.55 10.23
CA TRP A 291 4.47 3.40 11.23
C TRP A 291 2.95 3.25 11.20
N ARG A 292 2.31 3.47 12.32
CA ARG A 292 0.86 3.48 12.46
C ARG A 292 0.41 4.79 13.10
N PHE A 293 -0.53 5.45 12.45
CA PHE A 293 -1.34 6.51 13.02
C PHE A 293 -2.67 5.91 13.49
N SER A 294 -3.03 6.15 14.76
CA SER A 294 -4.32 5.73 15.34
C SER A 294 -5.14 6.96 15.60
N PHE A 295 -6.37 7.02 15.06
CA PHE A 295 -7.26 8.16 15.25
C PHE A 295 -7.68 8.28 16.73
N ALA A 296 -7.84 9.52 17.21
CA ALA A 296 -8.44 9.78 18.50
C ALA A 296 -9.86 9.19 18.57
N ALA A 297 -10.26 8.69 19.76
CA ALA A 297 -11.56 8.04 19.98
C ALA A 297 -12.72 9.04 19.95
#